data_ab86ad09b492ec4ede92e33fb85efd38
#
_entry.id   ab86ad09b492ec4ede92e33fb85efd38
#
_cell.length_a   1.000
_cell.length_b   1.000
_cell.length_c   1.000
_cell.angle_alpha   90.00
_cell.angle_beta   90.00
_cell.angle_gamma   90.00
#
_symmetry.space_group_name_H-M   'P 1'
#
loop_
_entity.id
_entity.type
_entity.pdbx_description
1 polymer ?
#
loop_
_entity_poly.entity_id
_entity_poly.type
_entity_poly.pdbx_seq_one_letter_code
_entity_poly.pdbx_strand_id
1 'polypeptide(L)'
;MRVTVTASQTPILNAPLDRALHPVIDEVVHRSVSEATTKDGYMRCADYAIVGAQFLTLLTGVRYRPVAGGEVMDFGDGNLYVLCSTRERRRTATHLSQLARYHCWIEARHTHADGRVRTEIVDFTLRHDATVAAAVGMPFSGVQRTYLWGWTDEHEVPAELRDHPAFAKQGPHWRWPERECTELLRAYERERPNYFGRQVSRAMNLLADQIENHG
;
A
#
# COMPACT_ATOMS: atom_id res chain seq x y z
N MET A 1 51.05 -11.53 7.25
CA MET A 1 50.09 -10.68 7.95
C MET A 1 48.74 -10.87 7.27
N ARG A 2 47.82 -11.62 7.85
CA ARG A 2 46.46 -11.87 7.29
C ARG A 2 45.54 -10.80 7.90
N VAL A 3 45.01 -9.91 7.06
CA VAL A 3 43.96 -8.96 7.47
C VAL A 3 42.66 -9.73 7.45
N THR A 4 42.14 -10.02 8.61
CA THR A 4 40.78 -10.56 8.78
C THR A 4 39.81 -9.37 8.68
N VAL A 5 39.15 -9.23 7.54
CA VAL A 5 38.03 -8.30 7.39
C VAL A 5 36.84 -8.91 8.15
N THR A 6 36.59 -8.44 9.35
CA THR A 6 35.34 -8.70 10.06
C THR A 6 34.24 -7.91 9.35
N ALA A 7 33.35 -8.62 8.67
CA ALA A 7 32.11 -8.02 8.16
C ALA A 7 31.35 -7.45 9.36
N SER A 8 31.33 -6.12 9.45
CA SER A 8 30.49 -5.41 10.41
C SER A 8 29.03 -5.75 10.06
N GLN A 9 28.39 -6.58 10.87
CA GLN A 9 26.95 -6.76 10.79
C GLN A 9 26.33 -5.42 11.19
N THR A 10 25.91 -4.65 10.19
CA THR A 10 25.05 -3.49 10.42
C THR A 10 23.80 -4.00 11.16
N PRO A 11 23.46 -3.44 12.33
CA PRO A 11 22.25 -3.85 13.02
C PRO A 11 21.07 -3.57 12.08
N ILE A 12 20.30 -4.61 11.76
CA ILE A 12 19.03 -4.48 11.04
C ILE A 12 18.14 -3.68 11.97
N LEU A 13 17.95 -2.41 11.65
CA LEU A 13 17.06 -1.53 12.38
C LEU A 13 15.62 -1.99 12.12
N ASN A 14 15.02 -2.71 13.06
CA ASN A 14 13.57 -2.94 13.12
C ASN A 14 12.82 -1.64 13.47
N ALA A 15 13.26 -0.53 12.95
CA ALA A 15 12.64 0.78 13.15
C ALA A 15 11.89 1.19 11.88
N PRO A 16 10.78 1.91 12.01
CA PRO A 16 10.12 2.54 10.86
C PRO A 16 11.11 3.40 10.08
N LEU A 17 10.94 3.47 8.76
CA LEU A 17 11.75 4.32 7.91
C LEU A 17 11.59 5.79 8.31
N ASP A 18 12.68 6.56 8.13
CA ASP A 18 12.63 8.01 8.29
C ASP A 18 11.58 8.61 7.34
N ARG A 19 10.71 9.44 7.88
CA ARG A 19 9.66 10.13 7.13
C ARG A 19 10.20 10.95 5.96
N ALA A 20 11.42 11.44 6.06
CA ALA A 20 12.10 12.17 4.97
C ALA A 20 12.29 11.30 3.71
N LEU A 21 12.33 9.98 3.85
CA LEU A 21 12.46 9.04 2.73
C LEU A 21 11.13 8.66 2.07
N HIS A 22 9.99 8.91 2.74
CA HIS A 22 8.68 8.48 2.23
C HIS A 22 8.38 9.04 0.83
N PRO A 23 8.59 10.34 0.52
CA PRO A 23 8.35 10.87 -0.83
C PRO A 23 9.25 10.24 -1.90
N VAL A 24 10.51 9.96 -1.56
CA VAL A 24 11.46 9.31 -2.47
C VAL A 24 11.02 7.89 -2.77
N ILE A 25 10.61 7.14 -1.74
CA ILE A 25 10.12 5.77 -1.86
C ILE A 25 8.82 5.74 -2.67
N ASP A 26 7.88 6.65 -2.39
CA ASP A 26 6.64 6.79 -3.15
C ASP A 26 6.94 6.97 -4.65
N GLU A 27 7.86 7.87 -4.99
CA GLU A 27 8.22 8.17 -6.38
C GLU A 27 8.85 6.95 -7.08
N VAL A 28 9.81 6.25 -6.44
CA VAL A 28 10.47 5.11 -7.09
C VAL A 28 9.53 3.93 -7.26
N VAL A 29 8.63 3.67 -6.30
CA VAL A 29 7.60 2.63 -6.42
C VAL A 29 6.61 3.00 -7.51
N HIS A 30 6.13 4.26 -7.54
CA HIS A 30 5.23 4.74 -8.57
C HIS A 30 5.83 4.59 -9.98
N ARG A 31 7.03 5.08 -10.21
CA ARG A 31 7.70 4.97 -11.50
C ARG A 31 7.89 3.52 -11.92
N SER A 32 8.25 2.65 -10.97
CA SER A 32 8.40 1.22 -11.25
C SER A 32 7.09 0.57 -11.73
N VAL A 33 5.95 0.93 -11.11
CA VAL A 33 4.64 0.37 -11.46
C VAL A 33 4.07 1.05 -12.72
N SER A 34 4.11 2.38 -12.81
CA SER A 34 3.48 3.16 -13.89
C SER A 34 4.11 2.87 -15.25
N GLU A 35 5.44 2.77 -15.32
CA GLU A 35 6.15 2.46 -16.56
C GLU A 35 5.94 1.01 -17.05
N ALA A 36 5.48 0.12 -16.18
CA ALA A 36 5.08 -1.24 -16.57
C ALA A 36 3.61 -1.31 -17.03
N THR A 37 2.88 -0.20 -16.98
CA THR A 37 1.44 -0.17 -17.24
C THR A 37 1.07 0.94 -18.24
N THR A 38 -0.09 0.83 -18.88
CA THR A 38 -0.53 1.76 -19.93
C THR A 38 -1.29 2.98 -19.42
N LYS A 39 -1.60 3.08 -18.11
CA LYS A 39 -2.47 4.11 -17.52
C LYS A 39 -1.88 4.75 -16.29
N ASP A 40 -0.58 5.05 -16.31
CA ASP A 40 0.12 5.67 -15.19
C ASP A 40 -0.15 4.97 -13.83
N GLY A 41 -0.30 3.64 -13.85
CA GLY A 41 -0.60 2.87 -12.66
C GLY A 41 -2.05 2.94 -12.16
N TYR A 42 -2.95 3.69 -12.82
CA TYR A 42 -4.36 3.74 -12.44
C TYR A 42 -5.00 2.34 -12.45
N MET A 43 -5.81 2.02 -11.43
CA MET A 43 -6.41 0.70 -11.18
C MET A 43 -5.40 -0.45 -10.97
N ARG A 44 -4.18 -0.16 -10.53
CA ARG A 44 -3.11 -1.14 -10.28
C ARG A 44 -2.79 -1.25 -8.79
N CYS A 45 -3.75 -1.03 -7.90
CA CYS A 45 -3.54 -1.10 -6.45
C CYS A 45 -2.87 -2.42 -6.00
N ALA A 46 -3.16 -3.55 -6.65
CA ALA A 46 -2.51 -4.82 -6.39
C ALA A 46 -1.00 -4.79 -6.70
N ASP A 47 -0.61 -4.17 -7.83
CA ASP A 47 0.79 -4.07 -8.22
C ASP A 47 1.55 -3.14 -7.26
N TYR A 48 0.98 -1.99 -6.91
CA TYR A 48 1.56 -1.09 -5.90
C TYR A 48 1.75 -1.79 -4.55
N ALA A 49 0.73 -2.53 -4.10
CA ALA A 49 0.81 -3.22 -2.81
C ALA A 49 1.87 -4.34 -2.82
N ILE A 50 1.98 -5.13 -3.90
CA ILE A 50 2.95 -6.23 -4.00
C ILE A 50 4.37 -5.67 -4.17
N VAL A 51 4.59 -4.77 -5.14
CA VAL A 51 5.90 -4.18 -5.41
C VAL A 51 6.39 -3.41 -4.18
N GLY A 52 5.55 -2.56 -3.61
CA GLY A 52 5.89 -1.79 -2.43
C GLY A 52 6.20 -2.66 -1.21
N ALA A 53 5.42 -3.72 -0.96
CA ALA A 53 5.68 -4.62 0.17
C ALA A 53 7.01 -5.36 0.03
N GLN A 54 7.32 -5.88 -1.17
CA GLN A 54 8.60 -6.55 -1.43
C GLN A 54 9.77 -5.57 -1.35
N PHE A 55 9.64 -4.39 -1.97
CA PHE A 55 10.65 -3.33 -1.94
C PHE A 55 10.96 -2.89 -0.50
N LEU A 56 9.92 -2.54 0.29
CA LEU A 56 10.08 -2.12 1.68
C LEU A 56 10.68 -3.23 2.55
N THR A 57 10.31 -4.48 2.31
CA THR A 57 10.89 -5.63 3.03
C THR A 57 12.38 -5.76 2.75
N LEU A 58 12.81 -5.61 1.50
CA LEU A 58 14.23 -5.66 1.12
C LEU A 58 15.01 -4.47 1.71
N LEU A 59 14.41 -3.29 1.68
CA LEU A 59 15.07 -2.06 2.15
C LEU A 59 15.26 -2.03 3.66
N THR A 60 14.28 -2.53 4.43
CA THR A 60 14.25 -2.38 5.89
C THR A 60 14.57 -3.65 6.66
N GLY A 61 14.43 -4.82 6.04
CA GLY A 61 14.42 -6.10 6.74
C GLY A 61 13.14 -6.38 7.54
N VAL A 62 12.22 -5.41 7.67
CA VAL A 62 10.89 -5.60 8.28
C VAL A 62 9.97 -6.28 7.28
N ARG A 63 9.16 -7.22 7.75
CA ARG A 63 8.23 -7.94 6.88
C ARG A 63 6.99 -7.11 6.56
N TYR A 64 6.99 -6.44 5.43
CA TYR A 64 5.81 -5.82 4.83
C TYR A 64 4.99 -6.86 4.06
N ARG A 65 3.66 -6.72 4.09
CA ARG A 65 2.74 -7.66 3.44
C ARG A 65 1.70 -6.92 2.63
N PRO A 66 1.44 -7.34 1.38
CA PRO A 66 0.30 -6.83 0.65
C PRO A 66 -0.99 -7.37 1.26
N VAL A 67 -1.96 -6.50 1.43
CA VAL A 67 -3.30 -6.76 1.99
C VAL A 67 -4.35 -6.29 1.00
N ALA A 68 -5.48 -6.99 0.93
CA ALA A 68 -6.62 -6.58 0.12
C ALA A 68 -7.92 -6.66 0.91
N GLY A 69 -8.83 -5.73 0.61
CA GLY A 69 -10.12 -5.69 1.29
C GLY A 69 -11.01 -4.56 0.79
N GLY A 70 -11.79 -4.00 1.70
CA GLY A 70 -12.63 -2.84 1.45
C GLY A 70 -11.97 -1.54 1.91
N GLU A 71 -12.44 -0.45 1.32
CA GLU A 71 -12.00 0.91 1.64
C GLU A 71 -13.18 1.88 1.56
N VAL A 72 -13.20 2.88 2.43
CA VAL A 72 -13.97 4.11 2.25
C VAL A 72 -13.01 5.20 1.78
N MET A 73 -13.22 5.69 0.58
CA MET A 73 -12.48 6.83 0.03
C MET A 73 -13.19 8.12 0.41
N ASP A 74 -12.45 9.10 0.91
CA ASP A 74 -12.94 10.43 1.22
C ASP A 74 -12.51 11.41 0.11
N PHE A 75 -13.49 11.86 -0.67
CA PHE A 75 -13.27 12.83 -1.74
C PHE A 75 -13.45 14.29 -1.30
N GLY A 76 -13.66 14.52 0.01
CA GLY A 76 -13.91 15.84 0.60
C GLY A 76 -15.39 16.22 0.65
N ASP A 77 -15.72 17.20 1.48
CA ASP A 77 -17.08 17.72 1.66
C ASP A 77 -18.15 16.65 1.97
N GLY A 78 -17.75 15.56 2.67
CA GLY A 78 -18.64 14.45 2.99
C GLY A 78 -18.94 13.51 1.81
N ASN A 79 -18.25 13.65 0.68
CA ASN A 79 -18.37 12.75 -0.45
C ASN A 79 -17.58 11.47 -0.19
N LEU A 80 -18.23 10.45 0.38
CA LEU A 80 -17.62 9.17 0.70
C LEU A 80 -17.99 8.10 -0.34
N TYR A 81 -17.01 7.36 -0.82
CA TYR A 81 -17.20 6.26 -1.76
C TYR A 81 -16.68 4.95 -1.20
N VAL A 82 -17.51 3.90 -1.24
CA VAL A 82 -17.16 2.58 -0.69
C VAL A 82 -16.68 1.64 -1.78
N LEU A 83 -15.44 1.22 -1.68
CA LEU A 83 -14.85 0.12 -2.44
C LEU A 83 -14.96 -1.16 -1.60
N CYS A 84 -15.94 -2.01 -1.91
CA CYS A 84 -16.09 -3.30 -1.24
C CYS A 84 -16.74 -4.32 -2.16
N SER A 85 -16.08 -5.43 -2.37
CA SER A 85 -16.64 -6.57 -3.09
C SER A 85 -17.77 -7.22 -2.28
N THR A 86 -18.83 -7.67 -2.94
CA THR A 86 -19.90 -8.39 -2.26
C THR A 86 -19.39 -9.71 -1.67
N ARG A 87 -20.02 -10.18 -0.58
CA ARG A 87 -19.67 -11.46 0.05
C ARG A 87 -19.76 -12.62 -0.94
N GLU A 88 -20.80 -12.65 -1.78
CA GLU A 88 -20.98 -13.67 -2.79
C GLU A 88 -19.80 -13.69 -3.77
N ARG A 89 -19.44 -12.53 -4.32
CA ARG A 89 -18.34 -12.40 -5.26
C ARG A 89 -17.01 -12.81 -4.64
N ARG A 90 -16.72 -12.43 -3.39
CA ARG A 90 -15.51 -12.86 -2.69
C ARG A 90 -15.43 -14.38 -2.54
N ARG A 91 -16.57 -15.05 -2.27
CA ARG A 91 -16.62 -16.51 -2.09
C ARG A 91 -16.51 -17.30 -3.39
N THR A 92 -16.93 -16.73 -4.52
CA THR A 92 -16.94 -17.41 -5.82
C THR A 92 -15.75 -17.06 -6.70
N ALA A 93 -15.05 -15.95 -6.43
CA ALA A 93 -13.90 -15.53 -7.20
C ALA A 93 -12.74 -16.54 -7.03
N THR A 94 -12.13 -16.91 -8.14
CA THR A 94 -10.93 -17.76 -8.20
C THR A 94 -9.69 -16.98 -8.62
N HIS A 95 -9.88 -15.74 -9.14
CA HIS A 95 -8.82 -14.83 -9.54
C HIS A 95 -9.12 -13.41 -9.07
N LEU A 96 -8.08 -12.65 -8.76
CA LEU A 96 -8.20 -11.27 -8.27
C LEU A 96 -9.01 -10.36 -9.22
N SER A 97 -8.86 -10.56 -10.54
CA SER A 97 -9.59 -9.80 -11.57
C SER A 97 -11.12 -10.01 -11.55
N GLN A 98 -11.62 -11.04 -10.89
CA GLN A 98 -13.05 -11.29 -10.72
C GLN A 98 -13.64 -10.51 -9.56
N LEU A 99 -12.81 -9.97 -8.66
CA LEU A 99 -13.27 -9.04 -7.64
C LEU A 99 -13.58 -7.69 -8.33
N ALA A 100 -14.77 -7.16 -8.11
CA ALA A 100 -15.10 -5.78 -8.43
C ALA A 100 -15.09 -4.97 -7.13
N ARG A 101 -14.57 -3.75 -7.15
CA ARG A 101 -14.57 -2.85 -6.00
C ARG A 101 -13.81 -3.43 -4.78
N TYR A 102 -12.54 -3.59 -4.91
CA TYR A 102 -11.63 -3.90 -3.82
C TYR A 102 -10.47 -2.91 -3.86
N HIS A 103 -9.78 -2.79 -2.75
CA HIS A 103 -8.56 -2.02 -2.64
C HIS A 103 -7.42 -2.88 -2.11
N CYS A 104 -6.17 -2.49 -2.40
CA CYS A 104 -4.97 -3.14 -1.92
C CYS A 104 -4.02 -2.11 -1.32
N TRP A 105 -3.46 -2.44 -0.15
CA TRP A 105 -2.47 -1.65 0.55
C TRP A 105 -1.40 -2.55 1.18
N ILE A 106 -0.50 -1.96 1.93
CA ILE A 106 0.63 -2.64 2.56
C ILE A 106 0.50 -2.50 4.07
N GLU A 107 0.79 -3.57 4.80
CA GLU A 107 0.88 -3.56 6.26
C GLU A 107 2.18 -4.16 6.75
N ALA A 108 2.74 -3.57 7.80
CA ALA A 108 3.83 -4.14 8.58
C ALA A 108 3.52 -4.06 10.08
N ARG A 109 3.90 -5.09 10.84
CA ARG A 109 3.75 -5.11 12.28
C ARG A 109 5.09 -4.82 12.94
N HIS A 110 5.10 -3.80 13.78
CA HIS A 110 6.28 -3.40 14.55
C HIS A 110 6.04 -3.67 16.04
N THR A 111 7.01 -4.29 16.68
CA THR A 111 7.01 -4.46 18.13
C THR A 111 7.90 -3.39 18.75
N HIS A 112 7.31 -2.51 19.53
CA HIS A 112 8.02 -1.46 20.25
C HIS A 112 8.76 -2.02 21.48
N ALA A 113 9.71 -1.24 22.02
CA ALA A 113 10.51 -1.64 23.18
C ALA A 113 9.66 -1.93 24.43
N ASP A 114 8.47 -1.36 24.55
CA ASP A 114 7.51 -1.61 25.62
C ASP A 114 6.64 -2.86 25.39
N GLY A 115 6.91 -3.63 24.31
CA GLY A 115 6.16 -4.83 23.91
C GLY A 115 4.87 -4.55 23.16
N ARG A 116 4.44 -3.29 22.98
CA ARG A 116 3.27 -2.97 22.17
C ARG A 116 3.53 -3.29 20.70
N VAL A 117 2.52 -3.85 20.06
CA VAL A 117 2.54 -4.10 18.62
C VAL A 117 1.67 -3.06 17.93
N ARG A 118 2.25 -2.29 17.02
CA ARG A 118 1.51 -1.39 16.13
C ARG A 118 1.59 -1.89 14.69
N THR A 119 0.56 -1.58 13.92
CA THR A 119 0.52 -1.88 12.48
C THR A 119 0.76 -0.59 11.70
N GLU A 120 1.83 -0.58 10.93
CA GLU A 120 2.10 0.45 9.94
C GLU A 120 1.30 0.15 8.68
N ILE A 121 0.73 1.19 8.08
CA ILE A 121 -0.01 1.13 6.83
C ILE A 121 0.68 2.01 5.79
N VAL A 122 0.85 1.47 4.58
CA VAL A 122 1.39 2.22 3.42
C VAL A 122 0.51 1.96 2.21
N ASP A 123 0.17 3.04 1.51
CA ASP A 123 -0.63 2.99 0.28
C ASP A 123 -0.11 4.03 -0.72
N PHE A 124 0.36 3.59 -1.86
CA PHE A 124 0.97 4.43 -2.91
C PHE A 124 -0.03 4.84 -4.00
N THR A 125 -1.34 4.68 -3.78
CA THR A 125 -2.35 4.87 -4.83
C THR A 125 -3.21 6.11 -4.68
N LEU A 126 -3.06 6.89 -3.60
CA LEU A 126 -3.88 8.08 -3.33
C LEU A 126 -3.78 9.15 -4.44
N ARG A 127 -2.69 9.10 -5.22
CA ARG A 127 -2.53 9.94 -6.42
C ARG A 127 -3.65 9.80 -7.44
N HIS A 128 -4.40 8.70 -7.38
CA HIS A 128 -5.49 8.40 -8.30
C HIS A 128 -6.88 8.75 -7.75
N ASP A 129 -7.01 9.26 -6.52
CA ASP A 129 -8.29 9.51 -5.85
C ASP A 129 -9.21 10.44 -6.67
N ALA A 130 -8.65 11.54 -7.20
CA ALA A 130 -9.41 12.44 -8.07
C ALA A 130 -9.89 11.74 -9.38
N THR A 131 -9.08 10.84 -9.93
CA THR A 131 -9.43 10.05 -11.11
C THR A 131 -10.53 9.05 -10.79
N VAL A 132 -10.48 8.41 -9.60
CA VAL A 132 -11.55 7.50 -9.14
C VAL A 132 -12.84 8.28 -8.94
N ALA A 133 -12.79 9.44 -8.26
CA ALA A 133 -13.96 10.31 -8.06
C ALA A 133 -14.63 10.66 -9.39
N ALA A 134 -13.85 11.12 -10.36
CA ALA A 134 -14.35 11.43 -11.71
C ALA A 134 -14.96 10.20 -12.40
N ALA A 135 -14.34 9.03 -12.27
CA ALA A 135 -14.83 7.79 -12.89
C ALA A 135 -16.16 7.29 -12.29
N VAL A 136 -16.44 7.62 -11.03
CA VAL A 136 -17.70 7.28 -10.35
C VAL A 136 -18.72 8.42 -10.35
N GLY A 137 -18.40 9.55 -11.00
CA GLY A 137 -19.28 10.71 -11.12
C GLY A 137 -19.44 11.53 -9.84
N MET A 138 -18.43 11.48 -8.95
CA MET A 138 -18.43 12.23 -7.69
C MET A 138 -17.48 13.41 -7.77
N PRO A 139 -17.79 14.55 -7.11
CA PRO A 139 -16.86 15.66 -7.00
C PRO A 139 -15.67 15.27 -6.10
N PHE A 140 -14.50 15.86 -6.39
CA PHE A 140 -13.30 15.74 -5.57
C PHE A 140 -12.91 17.15 -5.08
N SER A 141 -13.02 17.35 -3.79
CA SER A 141 -12.61 18.59 -3.09
C SER A 141 -11.59 18.32 -1.98
N GLY A 142 -11.21 17.05 -1.81
CA GLY A 142 -10.21 16.61 -0.84
C GLY A 142 -8.79 17.08 -1.18
N VAL A 143 -7.90 16.94 -0.21
CA VAL A 143 -6.47 17.20 -0.42
C VAL A 143 -5.87 16.11 -1.29
N GLN A 144 -5.35 16.46 -2.47
CA GLN A 144 -4.64 15.53 -3.31
C GLN A 144 -3.34 15.09 -2.64
N ARG A 145 -3.25 13.81 -2.35
CA ARG A 145 -2.04 13.15 -1.83
C ARG A 145 -1.54 12.16 -2.86
N THR A 146 -0.27 11.80 -2.80
CA THR A 146 0.29 10.75 -3.66
C THR A 146 0.29 9.40 -2.95
N TYR A 147 0.48 9.42 -1.62
CA TYR A 147 0.53 8.23 -0.78
C TYR A 147 -0.08 8.47 0.61
N LEU A 148 -0.38 7.37 1.29
CA LEU A 148 -0.62 7.28 2.73
C LEU A 148 0.54 6.53 3.36
N TRP A 149 1.05 7.02 4.50
CA TRP A 149 2.05 6.33 5.31
C TRP A 149 1.91 6.71 6.77
N GLY A 150 1.64 5.75 7.62
CA GLY A 150 1.45 6.00 9.05
C GLY A 150 1.01 4.76 9.81
N TRP A 151 0.50 4.95 11.00
CA TRP A 151 0.01 3.85 11.84
C TRP A 151 -1.51 3.72 11.71
N THR A 152 -2.02 2.49 11.73
CA THR A 152 -3.47 2.25 11.60
C THR A 152 -4.27 2.91 12.72
N ASP A 153 -3.72 3.04 13.92
CA ASP A 153 -4.33 3.70 15.08
C ASP A 153 -4.30 5.24 15.03
N GLU A 154 -3.59 5.83 14.07
CA GLU A 154 -3.57 7.28 13.79
C GLU A 154 -4.55 7.69 12.68
N HIS A 155 -5.14 6.71 11.99
CA HIS A 155 -6.08 6.94 10.89
C HIS A 155 -7.52 6.60 11.32
N GLU A 156 -7.95 7.17 12.46
CA GLU A 156 -9.33 7.02 12.90
C GLU A 156 -10.30 7.83 12.02
N VAL A 157 -11.50 7.28 11.86
CA VAL A 157 -12.59 8.02 11.21
C VAL A 157 -13.03 9.14 12.15
N PRO A 158 -13.09 10.41 11.68
CA PRO A 158 -13.58 11.54 12.47
C PRO A 158 -14.95 11.25 13.09
N ALA A 159 -15.19 11.75 14.29
CA ALA A 159 -16.40 11.44 15.04
C ALA A 159 -17.69 11.78 14.27
N GLU A 160 -17.66 12.90 13.53
CA GLU A 160 -18.76 13.40 12.71
C GLU A 160 -19.10 12.50 11.51
N LEU A 161 -18.18 11.66 11.09
CA LEU A 161 -18.38 10.73 9.97
C LEU A 161 -18.70 9.29 10.41
N ARG A 162 -18.59 8.96 11.69
CA ARG A 162 -18.76 7.57 12.18
C ARG A 162 -20.14 7.00 11.91
N ASP A 163 -21.17 7.84 11.93
CA ASP A 163 -22.57 7.47 11.68
C ASP A 163 -22.94 7.53 10.19
N HIS A 164 -22.00 7.91 9.32
CA HIS A 164 -22.27 7.96 7.89
C HIS A 164 -22.56 6.55 7.33
N PRO A 165 -23.55 6.41 6.41
CA PRO A 165 -23.95 5.10 5.84
C PRO A 165 -22.81 4.30 5.22
N ALA A 166 -21.75 4.94 4.78
CA ALA A 166 -20.53 4.28 4.25
C ALA A 166 -19.90 3.35 5.29
N PHE A 167 -20.04 3.62 6.59
CA PHE A 167 -19.47 2.83 7.68
C PHE A 167 -20.45 1.86 8.36
N ALA A 168 -21.70 1.84 7.92
CA ALA A 168 -22.79 1.09 8.61
C ALA A 168 -22.54 -0.43 8.69
N LYS A 169 -21.76 -1.01 7.77
CA LYS A 169 -21.55 -2.46 7.67
C LYS A 169 -20.24 -2.96 8.25
N GLN A 170 -19.21 -2.13 8.27
CA GLN A 170 -17.82 -2.50 8.61
C GLN A 170 -17.28 -1.79 9.86
N GLY A 171 -18.10 -0.96 10.50
CA GLY A 171 -17.66 -0.09 11.57
C GLY A 171 -16.81 1.08 11.06
N PRO A 172 -16.35 1.96 11.96
CA PRO A 172 -15.68 3.20 11.61
C PRO A 172 -14.20 2.96 11.23
N HIS A 173 -13.97 2.24 10.14
CA HIS A 173 -12.65 1.98 9.59
C HIS A 173 -12.57 2.45 8.15
N TRP A 174 -11.55 3.26 7.83
CA TRP A 174 -11.27 3.68 6.44
C TRP A 174 -10.93 2.49 5.56
N ARG A 175 -10.18 1.49 6.08
CA ARG A 175 -9.80 0.26 5.40
C ARG A 175 -10.04 -0.93 6.31
N TRP A 176 -10.46 -2.03 5.74
CA TRP A 176 -10.61 -3.29 6.47
C TRP A 176 -10.17 -4.46 5.60
N PRO A 177 -9.28 -5.32 6.12
CA PRO A 177 -8.83 -6.49 5.38
C PRO A 177 -9.96 -7.51 5.21
N GLU A 178 -10.02 -8.10 4.01
CA GLU A 178 -10.88 -9.23 3.70
C GLU A 178 -10.00 -10.43 3.39
N ARG A 179 -10.21 -11.53 4.10
CA ARG A 179 -9.37 -12.72 4.00
C ARG A 179 -9.31 -13.25 2.58
N GLU A 180 -10.49 -13.44 1.95
CA GLU A 180 -10.61 -13.97 0.61
C GLU A 180 -9.94 -13.06 -0.44
N CYS A 181 -10.08 -11.75 -0.31
CA CYS A 181 -9.40 -10.80 -1.18
C CYS A 181 -7.88 -10.89 -1.04
N THR A 182 -7.38 -10.99 0.19
CA THR A 182 -5.94 -11.11 0.47
C THR A 182 -5.38 -12.46 -0.02
N GLU A 183 -6.13 -13.55 0.07
CA GLU A 183 -5.73 -14.85 -0.47
C GLU A 183 -5.63 -14.81 -2.02
N LEU A 184 -6.57 -14.13 -2.70
CA LEU A 184 -6.51 -13.91 -4.15
C LEU A 184 -5.36 -12.98 -4.56
N LEU A 185 -5.06 -11.95 -3.77
CA LEU A 185 -3.90 -11.08 -4.00
C LEU A 185 -2.59 -11.88 -3.91
N ARG A 186 -2.45 -12.75 -2.93
CA ARG A 186 -1.29 -13.64 -2.79
C ARG A 186 -1.18 -14.66 -3.93
N ALA A 187 -2.31 -15.16 -4.44
CA ALA A 187 -2.31 -16.02 -5.61
C ALA A 187 -1.82 -15.27 -6.84
N TYR A 188 -2.33 -14.05 -7.06
CA TYR A 188 -1.90 -13.15 -8.14
C TYR A 188 -0.40 -12.85 -8.11
N GLU A 189 0.18 -12.66 -6.92
CA GLU A 189 1.61 -12.48 -6.71
C GLU A 189 2.39 -13.73 -7.12
N ARG A 190 1.99 -14.92 -6.61
CA ARG A 190 2.66 -16.18 -6.90
C ARG A 190 2.63 -16.61 -8.37
N GLU A 191 1.59 -16.23 -9.10
CA GLU A 191 1.46 -16.52 -10.53
C GLU A 191 2.40 -15.68 -11.41
N ARG A 192 2.97 -14.59 -10.88
CA ARG A 192 3.76 -13.61 -11.64
C ARG A 192 5.10 -13.22 -11.00
N PRO A 193 5.89 -14.21 -10.50
CA PRO A 193 7.10 -13.88 -9.72
C PRO A 193 8.13 -13.08 -10.52
N ASN A 194 8.31 -13.41 -11.80
CA ASN A 194 9.24 -12.71 -12.67
C ASN A 194 8.79 -11.28 -13.03
N TYR A 195 7.47 -11.04 -13.08
CA TYR A 195 6.93 -9.71 -13.31
C TYR A 195 7.22 -8.82 -12.10
N PHE A 196 6.81 -9.22 -10.90
CA PHE A 196 7.02 -8.43 -9.69
C PHE A 196 8.51 -8.30 -9.34
N GLY A 197 9.31 -9.36 -9.50
CA GLY A 197 10.76 -9.29 -9.29
C GLY A 197 11.45 -8.23 -10.15
N ARG A 198 11.05 -8.07 -11.43
CA ARG A 198 11.59 -7.00 -12.29
C ARG A 198 11.19 -5.61 -11.80
N GLN A 199 9.93 -5.43 -11.34
CA GLN A 199 9.47 -4.14 -10.82
C GLN A 199 10.21 -3.76 -9.53
N VAL A 200 10.39 -4.70 -8.61
CA VAL A 200 11.16 -4.47 -7.38
C VAL A 200 12.62 -4.13 -7.69
N SER A 201 13.27 -4.89 -8.59
CA SER A 201 14.65 -4.59 -9.00
C SER A 201 14.76 -3.20 -9.64
N ARG A 202 13.74 -2.80 -10.42
CA ARG A 202 13.68 -1.45 -11.00
C ARG A 202 13.55 -0.39 -9.92
N ALA A 203 12.67 -0.56 -8.94
CA ALA A 203 12.51 0.38 -7.83
C ALA A 203 13.82 0.52 -7.03
N MET A 204 14.54 -0.58 -6.80
CA MET A 204 15.85 -0.55 -6.14
C MET A 204 16.90 0.25 -6.94
N ASN A 205 16.96 0.05 -8.27
CA ASN A 205 17.87 0.81 -9.13
C ASN A 205 17.52 2.30 -9.14
N LEU A 206 16.22 2.65 -9.26
CA LEU A 206 15.78 4.04 -9.21
C LEU A 206 16.13 4.72 -7.88
N LEU A 207 16.06 3.99 -6.76
CA LEU A 207 16.48 4.51 -5.47
C LEU A 207 17.99 4.73 -5.41
N ALA A 208 18.79 3.78 -5.91
CA ALA A 208 20.24 3.91 -5.97
C ALA A 208 20.67 5.14 -6.79
N ASP A 209 20.08 5.33 -7.98
CA ASP A 209 20.33 6.49 -8.84
C ASP A 209 19.98 7.82 -8.14
N GLN A 210 18.91 7.85 -7.33
CA GLN A 210 18.55 9.06 -6.58
C GLN A 210 19.54 9.36 -5.45
N ILE A 211 20.04 8.35 -4.75
CA ILE A 211 21.06 8.53 -3.71
C ILE A 211 22.37 9.05 -4.30
N GLU A 212 22.81 8.48 -5.43
CA GLU A 212 24.04 8.90 -6.09
C GLU A 212 23.98 10.34 -6.63
N ASN A 213 22.81 10.79 -7.10
CA ASN A 213 22.63 12.13 -7.64
C ASN A 213 22.47 13.24 -6.59
N HIS A 214 22.24 12.89 -5.31
CA HIS A 214 22.00 13.85 -4.22
C HIS A 214 23.07 13.77 -3.10
N GLY A 215 24.04 12.90 -3.20
CA GLY A 215 25.21 12.77 -2.31
C GLY A 215 26.44 13.43 -2.89
#